data_1807a5408f3e07b93015d9ac27351772
#
_entry.id   1807a5408f3e07b93015d9ac27351772
#
_cell.length_a   1.000
_cell.length_b   1.000
_cell.length_c   1.000
_cell.angle_alpha   90.00
_cell.angle_beta   90.00
_cell.angle_gamma   90.00
#
_symmetry.space_group_name_H-M   'P 1'
#
loop_
_entity.id
_entity.type
_entity.pdbx_description
1 polymer ?
#
loop_
_entity_poly.entity_id
_entity_poly.type
_entity_poly.pdbx_seq_one_letter_code
_entity_poly.pdbx_strand_id
1 'polypeptide(L)'
;RRIVIVTGFQGINKYDDFTTLGRGGSDTTAVALAAALHADVCEIYTDVEGVYTADPRVVPNARKLAEVSYDEMLEFASLGAKVLHNRSVEMAKKYGVKLVVLSSLTRAEGTIVKEETKVERTLISGVAADASVARISVLGVENKPGITFRVFNLLAKNHINVDIIIQSVTEP
;
A
#
# COMPACT_ATOMS: atom_id res chain seq x y z
N ARG A 1 20.27 -24.95 -14.84
CA ARG A 1 19.28 -24.02 -14.25
C ARG A 1 18.85 -23.05 -15.35
N ARG A 2 17.56 -22.75 -15.45
CA ARG A 2 17.02 -21.81 -16.44
C ARG A 2 16.39 -20.65 -15.70
N ILE A 3 16.53 -19.44 -16.23
CA ILE A 3 15.82 -18.25 -15.77
C ILE A 3 14.49 -18.22 -16.53
N VAL A 4 13.39 -18.08 -15.81
CA VAL A 4 12.05 -17.96 -16.37
C VAL A 4 11.64 -16.49 -16.34
N ILE A 5 11.20 -15.96 -17.47
CA ILE A 5 10.66 -14.60 -17.59
C ILE A 5 9.14 -14.71 -17.71
N VAL A 6 8.42 -14.04 -16.83
CA VAL A 6 6.95 -14.02 -16.81
C VAL A 6 6.49 -12.57 -16.99
N THR A 7 5.56 -12.35 -17.94
CA THR A 7 4.91 -11.04 -18.09
C THR A 7 3.95 -10.81 -16.93
N GLY A 8 4.18 -9.77 -16.17
CA GLY A 8 3.28 -9.33 -15.09
C GLY A 8 2.15 -8.44 -15.61
N PHE A 9 1.35 -7.89 -14.70
CA PHE A 9 0.26 -6.95 -14.97
C PHE A 9 -0.97 -7.58 -15.68
N GLN A 10 -0.91 -8.81 -16.09
CA GLN A 10 -1.94 -9.50 -16.85
C GLN A 10 -2.66 -10.54 -15.99
N GLY A 11 -3.91 -10.79 -16.34
CA GLY A 11 -4.74 -11.86 -15.82
C GLY A 11 -5.62 -12.43 -16.91
N ILE A 12 -6.34 -13.50 -16.60
CA ILE A 12 -7.37 -14.08 -17.48
C ILE A 12 -8.72 -13.97 -16.76
N ASN A 13 -9.75 -13.59 -17.49
CA ASN A 13 -11.11 -13.60 -16.98
C ASN A 13 -11.75 -14.99 -17.12
N LYS A 14 -12.99 -15.15 -16.69
CA LYS A 14 -13.74 -16.43 -16.78
C LYS A 14 -14.05 -16.88 -18.21
N TYR A 15 -13.77 -16.09 -19.21
CA TYR A 15 -13.96 -16.38 -20.63
C TYR A 15 -12.64 -16.59 -21.37
N ASP A 16 -11.53 -16.74 -20.62
CA ASP A 16 -10.17 -16.88 -21.13
C ASP A 16 -9.63 -15.63 -21.88
N ASP A 17 -10.28 -14.48 -21.75
CA ASP A 17 -9.76 -13.25 -22.33
C ASP A 17 -8.67 -12.64 -21.43
N PHE A 18 -7.64 -12.08 -22.08
CA PHE A 18 -6.61 -11.34 -21.37
C PHE A 18 -7.14 -10.03 -20.79
N THR A 19 -6.84 -9.82 -19.53
CA THR A 19 -7.21 -8.60 -18.79
C THR A 19 -5.98 -7.98 -18.15
N THR A 20 -6.08 -6.72 -17.75
CA THR A 20 -5.05 -6.05 -16.98
C THR A 20 -5.46 -5.94 -15.50
N LEU A 21 -4.49 -6.10 -14.61
CA LEU A 21 -4.74 -6.01 -13.17
C LEU A 21 -4.84 -4.56 -12.65
N GLY A 22 -4.62 -3.57 -13.53
CA GLY A 22 -4.61 -2.17 -13.16
C GLY A 22 -3.34 -1.75 -12.40
N ARG A 23 -3.38 -0.58 -11.76
CA ARG A 23 -2.23 -0.03 -11.05
C ARG A 23 -1.72 -0.99 -9.98
N GLY A 24 -0.39 -1.16 -9.88
CA GLY A 24 0.25 -2.12 -8.97
C GLY A 24 0.07 -3.59 -9.38
N GLY A 25 -0.39 -3.84 -10.61
CA GLY A 25 -0.61 -5.20 -11.11
C GLY A 25 0.67 -6.01 -11.25
N SER A 26 1.80 -5.39 -11.60
CA SER A 26 3.10 -6.07 -11.69
C SER A 26 3.59 -6.57 -10.35
N ASP A 27 3.49 -5.74 -9.30
CA ASP A 27 3.84 -6.13 -7.92
C ASP A 27 2.93 -7.26 -7.44
N THR A 28 1.63 -7.14 -7.72
CA THR A 28 0.65 -8.19 -7.37
C THR A 28 0.98 -9.50 -8.07
N THR A 29 1.35 -9.46 -9.36
CA THR A 29 1.76 -10.67 -10.10
C THR A 29 3.02 -11.29 -9.50
N ALA A 30 4.03 -10.47 -9.17
CA ALA A 30 5.28 -10.96 -8.58
C ALA A 30 5.02 -11.68 -7.24
N VAL A 31 4.21 -11.07 -6.37
CA VAL A 31 3.87 -11.66 -5.07
C VAL A 31 3.01 -12.92 -5.23
N ALA A 32 2.06 -12.94 -6.17
CA ALA A 32 1.24 -14.12 -6.44
C ALA A 32 2.11 -15.32 -6.92
N LEU A 33 3.07 -15.05 -7.81
CA LEU A 33 4.01 -16.07 -8.27
C LEU A 33 4.92 -16.54 -7.14
N ALA A 34 5.45 -15.63 -6.33
CA ALA A 34 6.28 -15.98 -5.18
C ALA A 34 5.51 -16.87 -4.18
N ALA A 35 4.25 -16.55 -3.91
CA ALA A 35 3.37 -17.36 -3.06
C ALA A 35 3.12 -18.74 -3.66
N ALA A 36 2.77 -18.82 -4.95
CA ALA A 36 2.46 -20.08 -5.62
C ALA A 36 3.68 -21.01 -5.76
N LEU A 37 4.87 -20.43 -5.88
CA LEU A 37 6.13 -21.15 -6.00
C LEU A 37 6.83 -21.40 -4.65
N HIS A 38 6.25 -20.96 -3.55
CA HIS A 38 6.88 -21.00 -2.21
C HIS A 38 8.30 -20.43 -2.22
N ALA A 39 8.46 -19.26 -2.86
CA ALA A 39 9.76 -18.61 -2.96
C ALA A 39 10.26 -18.11 -1.60
N ASP A 40 11.56 -18.19 -1.35
CA ASP A 40 12.18 -17.73 -0.11
C ASP A 40 12.06 -16.21 0.06
N VAL A 41 12.00 -15.47 -1.05
CA VAL A 41 11.91 -14.01 -1.10
C VAL A 41 11.30 -13.55 -2.42
N CYS A 42 10.58 -12.44 -2.37
CA CYS A 42 10.12 -11.70 -3.53
C CYS A 42 10.78 -10.32 -3.53
N GLU A 43 11.62 -10.06 -4.50
CA GLU A 43 12.33 -8.79 -4.67
C GLU A 43 11.55 -7.88 -5.63
N ILE A 44 11.23 -6.67 -5.17
CA ILE A 44 10.56 -5.64 -5.97
C ILE A 44 11.57 -4.53 -6.25
N TYR A 45 11.98 -4.43 -7.50
CA TYR A 45 12.89 -3.39 -7.96
C TYR A 45 12.11 -2.18 -8.46
N THR A 46 12.41 -1.01 -7.88
CA THR A 46 11.74 0.26 -8.15
C THR A 46 12.76 1.39 -8.35
N ASP A 47 12.30 2.62 -8.48
CA ASP A 47 13.11 3.83 -8.62
C ASP A 47 13.60 4.40 -7.29
N VAL A 48 13.16 3.83 -6.16
CA VAL A 48 13.60 4.21 -4.80
C VAL A 48 14.38 3.08 -4.14
N GLU A 49 15.24 3.41 -3.17
CA GLU A 49 16.12 2.44 -2.50
C GLU A 49 15.43 1.62 -1.41
N GLY A 50 14.15 1.88 -1.13
CA GLY A 50 13.41 1.21 -0.08
C GLY A 50 12.34 2.12 0.51
N VAL A 51 11.85 1.76 1.69
CA VAL A 51 10.85 2.52 2.46
C VAL A 51 11.57 3.46 3.42
N TYR A 52 11.14 4.72 3.48
CA TYR A 52 11.72 5.75 4.33
C TYR A 52 10.76 6.19 5.41
N THR A 53 11.28 6.75 6.49
CA THR A 53 10.48 7.32 7.59
C THR A 53 9.60 8.50 7.15
N ALA A 54 9.93 9.14 6.03
CA ALA A 54 9.12 10.15 5.34
C ALA A 54 9.60 10.23 3.88
N ASP A 55 8.90 10.96 3.02
CA ASP A 55 9.36 11.20 1.64
C ASP A 55 10.68 12.02 1.66
N PRO A 56 11.81 11.46 1.22
CA PRO A 56 13.10 12.16 1.26
C PRO A 56 13.15 13.41 0.37
N ARG A 57 12.25 13.53 -0.60
CA ARG A 57 12.10 14.72 -1.44
C ARG A 57 11.51 15.90 -0.68
N VAL A 58 10.74 15.63 0.39
CA VAL A 58 10.10 16.63 1.24
C VAL A 58 10.88 16.80 2.54
N VAL A 59 11.38 15.70 3.11
CA VAL A 59 12.12 15.68 4.37
C VAL A 59 13.54 15.19 4.13
N PRO A 60 14.52 16.09 3.94
CA PRO A 60 15.90 15.71 3.60
C PRO A 60 16.58 14.77 4.60
N ASN A 61 16.15 14.81 5.86
CA ASN A 61 16.67 13.95 6.94
C ASN A 61 15.88 12.65 7.12
N ALA A 62 14.99 12.30 6.18
CA ALA A 62 14.29 11.02 6.21
C ALA A 62 15.28 9.86 6.16
N ARG A 63 15.09 8.88 7.03
CA ARG A 63 15.96 7.71 7.12
C ARG A 63 15.29 6.51 6.47
N LYS A 64 16.07 5.74 5.74
CA LYS A 64 15.62 4.46 5.19
C LYS A 64 15.40 3.45 6.31
N LEU A 65 14.29 2.75 6.27
CA LEU A 65 13.95 1.66 7.19
C LEU A 65 14.62 0.37 6.68
N ALA A 66 15.33 -0.32 7.56
CA ALA A 66 15.90 -1.62 7.22
C ALA A 66 14.82 -2.70 7.12
N GLU A 67 13.84 -2.63 8.00
CA GLU A 67 12.71 -3.56 8.07
C GLU A 67 11.43 -2.78 8.39
N VAL A 68 10.30 -3.29 7.89
CA VAL A 68 8.95 -2.79 8.17
C VAL A 68 7.99 -3.98 8.21
N SER A 69 6.99 -3.95 9.09
CA SER A 69 5.95 -4.96 9.13
C SER A 69 4.98 -4.81 7.96
N TYR A 70 4.24 -5.87 7.62
CA TYR A 70 3.19 -5.77 6.61
C TYR A 70 2.13 -4.73 6.99
N ASP A 71 1.76 -4.63 8.27
CA ASP A 71 0.75 -3.68 8.74
C ASP A 71 1.21 -2.25 8.59
N GLU A 72 2.44 -1.93 9.01
CA GLU A 72 3.03 -0.62 8.79
C GLU A 72 3.14 -0.29 7.30
N MET A 73 3.54 -1.27 6.47
CA MET A 73 3.66 -1.05 5.02
C MET A 73 2.29 -0.81 4.37
N LEU A 74 1.23 -1.49 4.84
CA LEU A 74 -0.15 -1.24 4.40
C LEU A 74 -0.60 0.17 4.75
N GLU A 75 -0.30 0.63 5.96
CA GLU A 75 -0.57 2.01 6.39
C GLU A 75 0.16 3.02 5.50
N PHE A 76 1.47 2.85 5.31
CA PHE A 76 2.25 3.70 4.40
C PHE A 76 1.67 3.73 2.99
N ALA A 77 1.36 2.58 2.43
CA ALA A 77 0.84 2.46 1.07
C ALA A 77 -0.57 3.08 0.93
N SER A 78 -1.41 2.98 1.96
CA SER A 78 -2.75 3.56 1.99
C SER A 78 -2.73 5.08 2.14
N LEU A 79 -1.74 5.62 2.84
CA LEU A 79 -1.65 7.04 3.18
C LEU A 79 -0.71 7.83 2.27
N GLY A 80 -0.27 7.27 1.15
CA GLY A 80 0.42 8.01 0.10
C GLY A 80 1.87 7.64 -0.18
N ALA A 81 2.47 6.70 0.55
CA ALA A 81 3.77 6.17 0.20
C ALA A 81 3.65 5.22 -1.01
N LYS A 82 3.96 5.74 -2.20
CA LYS A 82 3.78 5.05 -3.48
C LYS A 82 4.90 4.04 -3.81
N VAL A 83 5.44 3.36 -2.80
CA VAL A 83 6.56 2.41 -2.96
C VAL A 83 6.05 1.03 -3.35
N LEU A 84 5.02 0.53 -2.68
CA LEU A 84 4.32 -0.72 -2.97
C LEU A 84 2.82 -0.46 -3.08
N HIS A 85 2.12 -1.31 -3.82
CA HIS A 85 0.66 -1.24 -3.90
C HIS A 85 0.02 -2.07 -2.79
N ASN A 86 -1.06 -1.59 -2.15
CA ASN A 86 -1.75 -2.27 -1.04
C ASN A 86 -2.05 -3.73 -1.34
N ARG A 87 -2.61 -4.04 -2.52
CA ARG A 87 -2.95 -5.42 -2.90
C ARG A 87 -1.76 -6.37 -2.89
N SER A 88 -0.57 -5.91 -3.26
CA SER A 88 0.63 -6.74 -3.22
C SER A 88 1.08 -7.01 -1.79
N VAL A 89 0.98 -6.01 -0.92
CA VAL A 89 1.33 -6.15 0.51
C VAL A 89 0.32 -7.03 1.25
N GLU A 90 -0.99 -6.85 1.00
CA GLU A 90 -2.05 -7.71 1.54
C GLU A 90 -1.85 -9.18 1.14
N MET A 91 -1.53 -9.42 -0.12
CA MET A 91 -1.25 -10.75 -0.62
C MET A 91 0.01 -11.34 0.03
N ALA A 92 1.07 -10.55 0.15
CA ALA A 92 2.30 -10.96 0.83
C ALA A 92 2.03 -11.34 2.28
N LYS A 93 1.27 -10.52 3.01
CA LYS A 93 0.83 -10.81 4.38
C LYS A 93 0.04 -12.11 4.45
N LYS A 94 -0.97 -12.26 3.59
CA LYS A 94 -1.86 -13.44 3.57
C LYS A 94 -1.11 -14.75 3.36
N TYR A 95 -0.08 -14.74 2.52
CA TYR A 95 0.67 -15.95 2.14
C TYR A 95 2.05 -16.05 2.81
N GLY A 96 2.40 -15.12 3.68
CA GLY A 96 3.69 -15.09 4.39
C GLY A 96 4.90 -14.88 3.46
N VAL A 97 4.72 -14.16 2.34
CA VAL A 97 5.78 -13.92 1.37
C VAL A 97 6.66 -12.77 1.84
N LYS A 98 7.91 -13.06 2.18
CA LYS A 98 8.91 -12.03 2.50
C LYS A 98 9.18 -11.17 1.27
N LEU A 99 8.97 -9.84 1.39
CA LEU A 99 9.30 -8.90 0.32
C LEU A 99 10.60 -8.17 0.64
N VAL A 100 11.32 -7.78 -0.41
CA VAL A 100 12.45 -6.86 -0.31
C VAL A 100 12.26 -5.78 -1.37
N VAL A 101 12.21 -4.53 -0.94
CA VAL A 101 12.12 -3.37 -1.85
C VAL A 101 13.53 -2.88 -2.12
N LEU A 102 13.90 -2.84 -3.40
CA LEU A 102 15.25 -2.53 -3.88
C LEU A 102 15.20 -1.47 -4.97
N SER A 103 16.29 -0.73 -5.12
CA SER A 103 16.44 0.17 -6.26
C SER A 103 16.93 -0.59 -7.49
N SER A 104 16.32 -0.30 -8.63
CA SER A 104 16.81 -0.75 -9.95
C SER A 104 18.05 0.05 -10.41
N LEU A 105 18.32 1.19 -9.77
CA LEU A 105 19.38 2.14 -10.17
C LEU A 105 20.64 2.00 -9.33
N THR A 106 20.54 1.52 -8.11
CA THR A 106 21.65 1.37 -7.17
C THR A 106 21.74 -0.07 -6.68
N ARG A 107 22.87 -0.40 -6.04
CA ARG A 107 23.08 -1.69 -5.35
C ARG A 107 22.98 -1.55 -3.83
N ALA A 108 22.30 -0.51 -3.36
CA ALA A 108 22.10 -0.29 -1.94
C ALA A 108 21.20 -1.40 -1.35
N GLU A 109 21.43 -1.71 -0.09
CA GLU A 109 20.52 -2.59 0.67
C GLU A 109 19.12 -1.98 0.69
N GLY A 110 18.10 -2.82 0.48
CA GLY A 110 16.71 -2.41 0.44
C GLY A 110 16.01 -2.45 1.80
N THR A 111 14.70 -2.31 1.77
CA THR A 111 13.84 -2.50 2.94
C THR A 111 13.18 -3.87 2.90
N ILE A 112 13.26 -4.62 3.99
CA ILE A 112 12.60 -5.92 4.15
C ILE A 112 11.18 -5.69 4.68
N VAL A 113 10.18 -6.28 4.02
CA VAL A 113 8.78 -6.30 4.48
C VAL A 113 8.41 -7.72 4.90
N LYS A 114 8.03 -7.91 6.16
CA LYS A 114 7.73 -9.23 6.75
C LYS A 114 6.77 -9.13 7.94
N GLU A 115 6.33 -10.25 8.50
CA GLU A 115 5.39 -10.29 9.63
C GLU A 115 5.97 -9.66 10.91
N GLU A 116 7.20 -10.01 11.27
CA GLU A 116 7.84 -9.52 12.48
C GLU A 116 8.99 -8.56 12.18
N THR A 117 9.03 -7.45 12.88
CA THR A 117 10.18 -6.56 12.95
C THR A 117 10.89 -6.73 14.28
N LYS A 118 12.22 -6.85 14.25
CA LYS A 118 13.07 -6.93 15.44
C LYS A 118 13.31 -5.57 16.11
N VAL A 119 12.81 -4.51 15.51
CA VAL A 119 13.03 -3.15 16.02
C VAL A 119 12.09 -2.94 17.20
N GLU A 120 12.64 -2.46 18.32
CA GLU A 120 11.86 -1.95 19.43
C GLU A 120 10.79 -1.01 18.88
N ARG A 121 9.54 -1.23 19.27
CA ARG A 121 8.40 -0.46 18.77
C ARG A 121 8.59 1.01 19.11
N THR A 122 9.11 1.76 18.16
CA THR A 122 8.95 3.21 18.17
C THR A 122 7.47 3.52 18.02
N LEU A 123 6.95 4.44 18.82
CA LEU A 123 5.54 4.85 18.75
C LEU A 123 5.15 5.35 17.35
N ILE A 124 6.11 5.83 16.57
CA ILE A 124 5.93 6.33 15.21
C ILE A 124 7.07 5.79 14.35
N SER A 125 6.77 4.92 13.40
CA SER A 125 7.74 4.35 12.46
C SER A 125 8.02 5.31 11.28
N GLY A 126 7.04 6.12 10.91
CA GLY A 126 7.17 7.10 9.83
C GLY A 126 5.91 7.92 9.60
N VAL A 127 5.96 8.79 8.61
CA VAL A 127 4.88 9.69 8.21
C VAL A 127 4.71 9.64 6.69
N ALA A 128 3.52 9.32 6.22
CA ALA A 128 3.14 9.43 4.82
C ALA A 128 2.22 10.64 4.61
N ALA A 129 2.29 11.26 3.45
CA ALA A 129 1.43 12.39 3.08
C ALA A 129 0.82 12.15 1.69
N ASP A 130 -0.48 12.34 1.59
CA ASP A 130 -1.18 12.41 0.32
C ASP A 130 -1.68 13.84 0.08
N ALA A 131 -1.15 14.49 -0.93
CA ALA A 131 -1.54 15.85 -1.33
C ALA A 131 -2.68 15.85 -2.37
N SER A 132 -3.14 14.68 -2.82
CA SER A 132 -4.16 14.54 -3.86
C SER A 132 -5.59 14.39 -3.31
N VAL A 133 -5.78 14.55 -2.01
CA VAL A 133 -7.06 14.42 -1.32
C VAL A 133 -7.59 15.75 -0.82
N ALA A 134 -8.91 15.88 -0.76
CA ALA A 134 -9.61 16.98 -0.10
C ALA A 134 -10.29 16.47 1.18
N ARG A 135 -10.19 17.24 2.27
CA ARG A 135 -10.90 16.95 3.51
C ARG A 135 -12.21 17.73 3.56
N ILE A 136 -13.33 17.01 3.69
CA ILE A 136 -14.64 17.58 3.90
C ILE A 136 -15.06 17.29 5.35
N SER A 137 -15.35 18.35 6.13
CA SER A 137 -15.86 18.22 7.49
C SER A 137 -17.32 18.66 7.53
N VAL A 138 -18.19 17.81 7.99
CA VAL A 138 -19.62 18.11 8.21
C VAL A 138 -19.82 18.21 9.71
N LEU A 139 -20.09 19.42 10.20
CA LEU A 139 -20.22 19.71 11.62
C LEU A 139 -21.69 19.89 12.03
N GLY A 140 -22.01 19.64 13.29
CA GLY A 140 -23.36 19.82 13.83
C GLY A 140 -24.39 18.84 13.25
N VAL A 141 -23.94 17.67 12.86
CA VAL A 141 -24.80 16.62 12.30
C VAL A 141 -25.60 15.98 13.44
N GLU A 142 -26.93 16.10 13.39
CA GLU A 142 -27.81 15.41 14.34
C GLU A 142 -27.62 13.88 14.22
N ASN A 143 -27.57 13.20 15.38
CA ASN A 143 -27.48 11.74 15.39
C ASN A 143 -28.85 11.11 15.08
N LYS A 144 -29.26 11.21 13.80
CA LYS A 144 -30.52 10.63 13.30
C LYS A 144 -30.22 9.58 12.23
N PRO A 145 -30.95 8.46 12.21
CA PRO A 145 -30.85 7.48 11.14
C PRO A 145 -30.99 8.10 9.75
N GLY A 146 -30.10 7.73 8.82
CA GLY A 146 -30.15 8.15 7.42
C GLY A 146 -29.42 9.45 7.08
N ILE A 147 -28.87 10.22 8.02
CA ILE A 147 -28.13 11.44 7.70
C ILE A 147 -26.81 11.10 6.99
N THR A 148 -26.08 10.15 7.49
CA THR A 148 -24.83 9.65 6.86
C THR A 148 -25.10 9.18 5.42
N PHE A 149 -26.21 8.46 5.22
CA PHE A 149 -26.63 8.03 3.89
C PHE A 149 -26.85 9.24 2.94
N ARG A 150 -27.46 10.33 3.41
CA ARG A 150 -27.66 11.53 2.57
C ARG A 150 -26.34 12.15 2.12
N VAL A 151 -25.37 12.24 3.02
CA VAL A 151 -24.05 12.79 2.71
C VAL A 151 -23.36 11.93 1.65
N PHE A 152 -23.26 10.62 1.87
CA PHE A 152 -22.59 9.73 0.93
C PHE A 152 -23.34 9.58 -0.39
N ASN A 153 -24.66 9.59 -0.38
CA ASN A 153 -25.45 9.56 -1.62
C ASN A 153 -25.24 10.81 -2.48
N LEU A 154 -25.06 11.99 -1.84
CA LEU A 154 -24.72 13.21 -2.55
C LEU A 154 -23.32 13.13 -3.20
N LEU A 155 -22.33 12.62 -2.48
CA LEU A 155 -20.97 12.42 -3.00
C LEU A 155 -20.98 11.40 -4.16
N ALA A 156 -21.65 10.28 -3.97
CA ALA A 156 -21.77 9.24 -5.01
C ALA A 156 -22.47 9.74 -6.28
N LYS A 157 -23.56 10.52 -6.16
CA LYS A 157 -24.25 11.12 -7.31
C LYS A 157 -23.37 12.09 -8.10
N ASN A 158 -22.37 12.70 -7.44
CA ASN A 158 -21.42 13.58 -8.09
C ASN A 158 -20.10 12.88 -8.46
N HIS A 159 -20.06 11.54 -8.42
CA HIS A 159 -18.89 10.73 -8.75
C HIS A 159 -17.64 11.08 -7.91
N ILE A 160 -17.84 11.52 -6.67
CA ILE A 160 -16.77 11.83 -5.73
C ILE A 160 -16.43 10.55 -4.96
N ASN A 161 -15.21 10.08 -5.11
CA ASN A 161 -14.72 8.94 -4.36
C ASN A 161 -14.40 9.34 -2.92
N VAL A 162 -14.63 8.44 -1.96
CA VAL A 162 -14.35 8.65 -0.54
C VAL A 162 -13.36 7.57 -0.09
N ASP A 163 -12.18 8.00 0.32
CA ASP A 163 -11.10 7.09 0.71
C ASP A 163 -11.11 6.82 2.22
N ILE A 164 -11.29 7.85 3.05
CA ILE A 164 -11.25 7.74 4.51
C ILE A 164 -12.48 8.41 5.12
N ILE A 165 -13.12 7.73 6.06
CA ILE A 165 -14.25 8.22 6.84
C ILE A 165 -13.87 8.24 8.31
N ILE A 166 -13.90 9.42 8.92
CA ILE A 166 -13.68 9.59 10.36
C ILE A 166 -14.95 10.18 10.94
N GLN A 167 -15.54 9.48 11.88
CA GLN A 167 -16.71 9.95 12.64
C GLN A 167 -16.33 10.08 14.10
N SER A 168 -16.47 11.28 14.65
CA SER A 168 -16.38 11.50 16.09
C SER A 168 -17.80 11.66 16.66
N VAL A 169 -18.10 10.94 17.70
CA VAL A 169 -19.30 11.18 18.51
C VAL A 169 -18.86 12.20 19.57
N THR A 170 -19.16 13.46 19.36
CA THR A 170 -19.16 14.45 20.44
C THR A 170 -20.45 14.20 21.21
N GLU A 171 -20.34 13.67 22.40
CA GLU A 171 -21.46 13.74 23.34
C GLU A 171 -21.81 15.19 23.59
N PRO A 172 -23.11 15.53 23.70
CA PRO A 172 -23.56 16.90 23.92
C PRO A 172 -23.13 17.47 25.27
#